data_d8c2bb77d0249181f4da4d864a0d07d7
#
_entry.id   d8c2bb77d0249181f4da4d864a0d07d7
#
_cell.length_a   1.000
_cell.length_b   1.000
_cell.length_c   1.000
_cell.angle_alpha   90.00
_cell.angle_beta   90.00
_cell.angle_gamma   90.00
#
_symmetry.space_group_name_H-M   'P 1'
#
loop_
_entity.id
_entity.type
_entity.pdbx_description
1 polymer ?
#
loop_
_entity_poly.entity_id
_entity_poly.type
_entity_poly.pdbx_seq_one_letter_code
_entity_poly.pdbx_strand_id
1 'polypeptide(L)'
;MNSPSQMTSRRSKNTSPPDEQLAQIKDWLAPRQTEMMTAVKELVLQESPTHDKAACDALCASLAEQFRQLGGRMKIHRQKKAGNHLQAEFAGARNRKPILLLGHYDTVYPLGTLASMPWRESKGLVYGPGVFDMKGGIVQMMFAIRALQETLGALSRPITVLLVSDEEEGSETSRVITARVASRCEAVLVCEPAGHGGALKTARKGVGAFTIRVSGVAAHAGLDFEKGHNAILELSRQIEAVAAMTNLERGITLNVGIIHGGTRTNVVPSEAEAEFDLRIQSKLDGDLMMRKIRALRPVNRKCKLHIEGGINRPPLERSAAVIALFRQAQAVAKELGFSVSEIAVGGGSDGNFTAGMGIPTLDGLGAVGDGAHSPRESVVAGEMPRRAALLAGLIAKL
;
A
#
# COMPACT_ATOMS: atom_id res chain seq x y z
N MET A 1 40.73 39.33 -41.08
CA MET A 1 39.46 39.49 -40.35
C MET A 1 39.11 38.16 -39.74
N ASN A 2 39.35 38.00 -38.44
CA ASN A 2 39.24 36.74 -37.71
C ASN A 2 37.83 36.57 -37.20
N SER A 3 37.16 35.43 -37.51
CA SER A 3 35.94 35.01 -36.90
C SER A 3 36.20 34.32 -35.58
N PRO A 4 35.42 34.54 -34.51
CA PRO A 4 35.61 33.84 -33.24
C PRO A 4 34.93 32.46 -33.26
N SER A 5 35.74 31.47 -32.90
CA SER A 5 35.36 30.09 -32.62
C SER A 5 34.35 30.02 -31.45
N GLN A 6 33.18 29.45 -31.69
CA GLN A 6 32.24 29.10 -30.66
C GLN A 6 32.76 27.90 -29.88
N MET A 7 33.13 28.13 -28.63
CA MET A 7 33.39 27.08 -27.62
C MET A 7 32.05 26.49 -27.14
N THR A 8 31.65 25.37 -27.70
CA THR A 8 30.58 24.55 -27.12
C THR A 8 31.14 23.83 -25.89
N SER A 9 30.73 24.30 -24.71
CA SER A 9 31.00 23.63 -23.45
C SER A 9 30.32 22.26 -23.46
N ARG A 10 31.05 21.19 -23.71
CA ARG A 10 30.68 19.82 -23.42
C ARG A 10 30.64 19.67 -21.90
N ARG A 11 29.44 19.67 -21.29
CA ARG A 11 29.24 19.18 -19.91
C ARG A 11 29.78 17.73 -19.85
N SER A 12 30.86 17.54 -19.12
CA SER A 12 31.43 16.23 -18.84
C SER A 12 30.34 15.39 -18.13
N LYS A 13 30.12 14.17 -18.65
CA LYS A 13 29.32 13.17 -17.92
C LYS A 13 30.11 12.86 -16.65
N ASN A 14 29.60 13.31 -15.51
CA ASN A 14 30.16 12.99 -14.20
C ASN A 14 29.89 11.51 -13.92
N THR A 15 30.90 10.66 -14.19
CA THR A 15 30.85 9.21 -13.90
C THR A 15 31.63 8.94 -12.62
N SER A 16 31.17 9.55 -11.50
CA SER A 16 31.73 9.22 -10.19
C SER A 16 31.52 7.72 -9.87
N PRO A 17 32.44 7.09 -9.15
CA PRO A 17 32.28 5.71 -8.68
C PRO A 17 30.97 5.55 -7.90
N PRO A 18 30.35 4.36 -7.92
CA PRO A 18 29.07 4.12 -7.24
C PRO A 18 29.04 4.52 -5.75
N ASP A 19 30.13 4.33 -5.04
CA ASP A 19 30.23 4.66 -3.61
C ASP A 19 30.28 6.19 -3.38
N GLU A 20 30.90 6.94 -4.28
CA GLU A 20 30.91 8.40 -4.25
C GLU A 20 29.52 8.98 -4.54
N GLN A 21 28.74 8.34 -5.42
CA GLN A 21 27.38 8.76 -5.70
C GLN A 21 26.46 8.63 -4.47
N LEU A 22 26.57 7.56 -3.70
CA LEU A 22 25.79 7.38 -2.46
C LEU A 22 26.18 8.40 -1.39
N ALA A 23 27.46 8.71 -1.27
CA ALA A 23 27.93 9.76 -0.36
C ALA A 23 27.33 11.12 -0.74
N GLN A 24 27.37 11.50 -2.03
CA GLN A 24 26.77 12.75 -2.53
C GLN A 24 25.27 12.82 -2.24
N ILE A 25 24.50 11.72 -2.46
CA ILE A 25 23.08 11.64 -2.17
C ILE A 25 22.82 11.84 -0.66
N LYS A 26 23.59 11.15 0.20
CA LYS A 26 23.49 11.27 1.66
C LYS A 26 23.76 12.69 2.12
N ASP A 27 24.87 13.28 1.68
CA ASP A 27 25.30 14.62 2.10
C ASP A 27 24.31 15.70 1.60
N TRP A 28 23.71 15.49 0.44
CA TRP A 28 22.66 16.37 -0.06
C TRP A 28 21.38 16.29 0.79
N LEU A 29 20.96 15.09 1.22
CA LEU A 29 19.72 14.87 1.98
C LEU A 29 19.87 15.22 3.48
N ALA A 30 21.04 14.99 4.10
CA ALA A 30 21.23 15.11 5.54
C ALA A 30 20.78 16.46 6.13
N PRO A 31 21.08 17.64 5.54
CA PRO A 31 20.65 18.94 6.08
C PRO A 31 19.18 19.29 5.80
N ARG A 32 18.42 18.44 5.09
CA ARG A 32 17.09 18.78 4.58
C ARG A 32 15.93 18.25 5.43
N GLN A 33 16.19 17.79 6.66
CA GLN A 33 15.14 17.30 7.56
C GLN A 33 14.00 18.31 7.71
N THR A 34 14.30 19.56 8.00
CA THR A 34 13.30 20.62 8.20
C THR A 34 12.49 20.87 6.93
N GLU A 35 13.15 20.90 5.77
CA GLU A 35 12.47 21.07 4.47
C GLU A 35 11.52 19.90 4.20
N MET A 36 11.95 18.65 4.47
CA MET A 36 11.11 17.46 4.34
C MET A 36 9.91 17.51 5.28
N MET A 37 10.10 17.90 6.54
CA MET A 37 9.02 17.98 7.51
C MET A 37 8.02 19.08 7.18
N THR A 38 8.48 20.21 6.60
CA THR A 38 7.58 21.25 6.08
C THR A 38 6.71 20.70 4.96
N ALA A 39 7.29 19.97 4.00
CA ALA A 39 6.54 19.34 2.92
C ALA A 39 5.53 18.28 3.45
N VAL A 40 5.92 17.48 4.45
CA VAL A 40 4.99 16.53 5.10
C VAL A 40 3.82 17.28 5.74
N LYS A 41 4.10 18.39 6.46
CA LYS A 41 3.07 19.21 7.09
C LYS A 41 2.06 19.74 6.08
N GLU A 42 2.54 20.26 4.95
CA GLU A 42 1.67 20.75 3.87
C GLU A 42 0.72 19.66 3.34
N LEU A 43 1.19 18.41 3.22
CA LEU A 43 0.35 17.29 2.81
C LEU A 43 -0.62 16.86 3.93
N VAL A 44 -0.16 16.82 5.18
CA VAL A 44 -0.99 16.45 6.34
C VAL A 44 -2.14 17.43 6.54
N LEU A 45 -1.90 18.73 6.36
CA LEU A 45 -2.93 19.78 6.46
C LEU A 45 -3.97 19.72 5.35
N GLN A 46 -3.74 18.95 4.29
CA GLN A 46 -4.72 18.62 3.26
C GLN A 46 -5.32 17.25 3.57
N GLU A 47 -6.42 17.21 4.32
CA GLU A 47 -7.10 15.96 4.64
C GLU A 47 -7.59 15.25 3.36
N SER A 48 -7.47 13.93 3.32
CA SER A 48 -7.78 13.13 2.13
C SER A 48 -8.45 11.80 2.49
N PRO A 49 -9.63 11.81 3.12
CA PRO A 49 -10.38 10.58 3.40
C PRO A 49 -10.70 9.84 2.09
N THR A 50 -10.54 8.52 2.07
CA THR A 50 -10.80 7.69 0.88
C THR A 50 -12.20 7.94 0.28
N HIS A 51 -13.21 8.12 1.15
CA HIS A 51 -14.59 8.36 0.72
C HIS A 51 -14.90 9.79 0.27
N ASP A 52 -14.00 10.76 0.50
CA ASP A 52 -14.21 12.12 0.06
C ASP A 52 -13.45 12.41 -1.23
N LYS A 53 -14.14 12.19 -2.35
CA LYS A 53 -13.58 12.43 -3.67
C LYS A 53 -13.06 13.86 -3.84
N ALA A 54 -13.75 14.86 -3.32
CA ALA A 54 -13.37 16.25 -3.52
C ALA A 54 -12.07 16.58 -2.79
N ALA A 55 -11.92 16.14 -1.56
CA ALA A 55 -10.69 16.26 -0.77
C ALA A 55 -9.52 15.51 -1.42
N CYS A 56 -9.75 14.26 -1.84
CA CYS A 56 -8.75 13.48 -2.56
C CYS A 56 -8.34 14.15 -3.89
N ASP A 57 -9.29 14.67 -4.66
CA ASP A 57 -8.98 15.36 -5.92
C ASP A 57 -8.18 16.66 -5.71
N ALA A 58 -8.45 17.39 -4.63
CA ALA A 58 -7.68 18.57 -4.27
C ALA A 58 -6.22 18.23 -3.93
N LEU A 59 -6.00 17.21 -3.10
CA LEU A 59 -4.65 16.74 -2.79
C LEU A 59 -3.96 16.15 -4.03
N CYS A 60 -4.68 15.42 -4.88
CA CYS A 60 -4.15 14.93 -6.16
C CYS A 60 -3.62 16.07 -7.04
N ALA A 61 -4.34 17.17 -7.13
CA ALA A 61 -3.93 18.34 -7.90
C ALA A 61 -2.68 19.02 -7.30
N SER A 62 -2.64 19.15 -5.97
CA SER A 62 -1.47 19.65 -5.24
C SER A 62 -0.23 18.80 -5.46
N LEU A 63 -0.36 17.47 -5.33
CA LEU A 63 0.72 16.52 -5.59
C LEU A 63 1.18 16.54 -7.05
N ALA A 64 0.25 16.66 -8.00
CA ALA A 64 0.57 16.76 -9.42
C ALA A 64 1.42 18.00 -9.72
N GLU A 65 1.13 19.13 -9.06
CA GLU A 65 1.91 20.35 -9.22
C GLU A 65 3.32 20.19 -8.63
N GLN A 66 3.44 19.62 -7.44
CA GLN A 66 4.75 19.37 -6.79
C GLN A 66 5.63 18.44 -7.63
N PHE A 67 5.10 17.32 -8.15
CA PHE A 67 5.86 16.42 -9.03
C PHE A 67 6.16 17.05 -10.39
N ARG A 68 5.32 17.97 -10.90
CA ARG A 68 5.61 18.73 -12.13
C ARG A 68 6.79 19.68 -11.92
N GLN A 69 6.85 20.36 -10.77
CA GLN A 69 7.99 21.24 -10.42
C GLN A 69 9.30 20.45 -10.31
N LEU A 70 9.26 19.18 -9.97
CA LEU A 70 10.40 18.25 -10.01
C LEU A 70 10.75 17.78 -11.44
N GLY A 71 10.06 18.27 -12.48
CA GLY A 71 10.29 17.90 -13.87
C GLY A 71 9.59 16.63 -14.34
N GLY A 72 8.62 16.13 -13.58
CA GLY A 72 7.82 14.98 -13.96
C GLY A 72 6.77 15.31 -15.02
N ARG A 73 6.44 14.35 -15.87
CA ARG A 73 5.30 14.41 -16.78
C ARG A 73 4.10 13.76 -16.10
N MET A 74 3.04 14.54 -15.88
CA MET A 74 1.84 14.11 -15.15
C MET A 74 0.83 13.41 -16.02
N LYS A 75 0.19 12.38 -15.47
CA LYS A 75 -1.02 11.75 -15.99
C LYS A 75 -2.00 11.53 -14.83
N ILE A 76 -3.18 12.13 -14.93
CA ILE A 76 -4.27 11.94 -13.98
C ILE A 76 -5.21 10.86 -14.51
N HIS A 77 -5.38 9.81 -13.74
CA HIS A 77 -6.35 8.75 -13.99
C HIS A 77 -7.66 9.12 -13.29
N ARG A 78 -8.53 9.81 -14.02
CA ARG A 78 -9.80 10.31 -13.48
C ARG A 78 -10.73 9.18 -13.09
N GLN A 79 -11.34 9.29 -11.90
CA GLN A 79 -12.34 8.38 -11.36
C GLN A 79 -13.69 9.08 -11.21
N LYS A 80 -14.78 8.31 -11.26
CA LYS A 80 -16.13 8.86 -11.09
C LYS A 80 -16.56 8.93 -9.62
N LYS A 81 -16.25 7.88 -8.84
CA LYS A 81 -16.69 7.73 -7.44
C LYS A 81 -15.55 7.91 -6.44
N ALA A 82 -14.37 7.37 -6.71
CA ALA A 82 -13.17 7.54 -5.92
C ALA A 82 -12.43 8.84 -6.27
N GLY A 83 -11.44 9.24 -5.50
CA GLY A 83 -10.46 10.26 -5.86
C GLY A 83 -9.68 9.85 -7.12
N ASN A 84 -9.11 10.83 -7.82
CA ASN A 84 -8.30 10.57 -9.01
C ASN A 84 -6.95 9.96 -8.62
N HIS A 85 -6.35 9.10 -9.46
CA HIS A 85 -5.00 8.60 -9.21
C HIS A 85 -3.98 9.38 -10.03
N LEU A 86 -2.81 9.62 -9.43
CA LEU A 86 -1.72 10.39 -10.02
C LEU A 86 -0.61 9.47 -10.51
N GLN A 87 -0.21 9.60 -11.77
CA GLN A 87 1.01 9.03 -12.32
C GLN A 87 1.95 10.15 -12.74
N ALA A 88 3.20 10.12 -12.24
CA ALA A 88 4.26 11.04 -12.64
C ALA A 88 5.40 10.23 -13.28
N GLU A 89 5.89 10.68 -14.44
CA GLU A 89 6.95 10.00 -15.17
C GLU A 89 8.17 10.92 -15.30
N PHE A 90 9.33 10.42 -14.89
CA PHE A 90 10.62 11.09 -14.98
C PHE A 90 11.50 10.39 -16.00
N ALA A 91 12.01 11.16 -16.94
CA ALA A 91 12.88 10.63 -17.98
C ALA A 91 14.24 10.22 -17.40
N GLY A 92 14.78 9.13 -17.92
CA GLY A 92 16.10 8.61 -17.59
C GLY A 92 16.72 7.91 -18.80
N ALA A 93 17.75 7.08 -18.60
CA ALA A 93 18.38 6.33 -19.68
C ALA A 93 17.36 5.46 -20.43
N ARG A 94 17.24 5.63 -21.74
CA ARG A 94 16.19 5.04 -22.59
C ARG A 94 16.29 3.53 -22.79
N ASN A 95 17.45 2.95 -22.52
CA ASN A 95 17.72 1.51 -22.69
C ASN A 95 17.35 0.68 -21.45
N ARG A 96 16.78 1.28 -20.42
CA ARG A 96 16.36 0.61 -19.17
C ARG A 96 14.87 0.75 -18.92
N LYS A 97 14.25 -0.28 -18.33
CA LYS A 97 12.87 -0.20 -17.87
C LYS A 97 12.78 0.74 -16.66
N PRO A 98 11.64 1.43 -16.48
CA PRO A 98 11.45 2.27 -15.30
C PRO A 98 11.38 1.46 -14.01
N ILE A 99 11.69 2.12 -12.88
CA ILE A 99 11.32 1.69 -11.53
C ILE A 99 10.00 2.36 -11.20
N LEU A 100 9.07 1.59 -10.62
CA LEU A 100 7.83 2.14 -10.08
C LEU A 100 8.01 2.47 -8.58
N LEU A 101 7.78 3.73 -8.21
CA LEU A 101 7.54 4.16 -6.84
C LEU A 101 6.04 4.14 -6.62
N LEU A 102 5.57 3.28 -5.73
CA LEU A 102 4.16 3.05 -5.49
C LEU A 102 3.75 3.51 -4.09
N GLY A 103 2.62 4.18 -3.99
CA GLY A 103 2.03 4.59 -2.74
C GLY A 103 0.61 5.11 -2.91
N HIS A 104 0.03 5.56 -1.80
CA HIS A 104 -1.30 6.15 -1.75
C HIS A 104 -1.28 7.49 -1.02
N TYR A 105 -2.31 8.30 -1.23
CA TYR A 105 -2.44 9.60 -0.58
C TYR A 105 -3.78 9.76 0.15
N ASP A 106 -4.68 8.79 0.02
CA ASP A 106 -5.89 8.68 0.84
C ASP A 106 -5.55 8.25 2.27
N THR A 107 -6.47 8.47 3.17
CA THR A 107 -6.35 8.10 4.58
C THR A 107 -7.67 7.58 5.13
N VAL A 108 -7.61 6.78 6.20
CA VAL A 108 -8.80 6.29 6.93
C VAL A 108 -9.52 7.38 7.72
N TYR A 109 -8.89 8.53 7.91
CA TYR A 109 -9.40 9.59 8.79
C TYR A 109 -10.49 10.42 8.09
N PRO A 110 -11.65 10.68 8.74
CA PRO A 110 -12.68 11.55 8.17
C PRO A 110 -12.24 13.01 8.11
N LEU A 111 -12.91 13.82 7.29
CA LEU A 111 -12.70 15.28 7.27
C LEU A 111 -12.94 15.88 8.66
N GLY A 112 -12.10 16.86 9.02
CA GLY A 112 -12.13 17.53 10.32
C GLY A 112 -11.32 16.82 11.40
N THR A 113 -10.65 15.71 11.10
CA THR A 113 -9.78 15.00 12.05
C THR A 113 -8.65 15.90 12.58
N LEU A 114 -8.15 16.85 11.78
CA LEU A 114 -7.15 17.83 12.21
C LEU A 114 -7.57 18.65 13.44
N ALA A 115 -8.86 18.80 13.72
CA ALA A 115 -9.33 19.49 14.94
C ALA A 115 -9.03 18.70 16.22
N SER A 116 -9.08 17.37 16.16
CA SER A 116 -8.81 16.46 17.29
C SER A 116 -7.41 15.83 17.26
N MET A 117 -6.80 15.77 16.09
CA MET A 117 -5.46 15.22 15.83
C MET A 117 -4.59 16.26 15.08
N PRO A 118 -4.30 17.42 15.69
CA PRO A 118 -3.56 18.49 15.01
C PRO A 118 -2.12 18.09 14.75
N TRP A 119 -1.50 18.71 13.73
CA TRP A 119 -0.06 18.66 13.55
C TRP A 119 0.64 19.06 14.84
N ARG A 120 1.53 18.21 15.33
CA ARG A 120 2.27 18.43 16.57
C ARG A 120 3.66 17.82 16.47
N GLU A 121 4.65 18.55 16.92
CA GLU A 121 6.03 18.10 17.03
C GLU A 121 6.41 17.98 18.49
N SER A 122 6.98 16.83 18.88
CA SER A 122 7.43 16.60 20.25
C SER A 122 8.53 15.54 20.29
N LYS A 123 9.66 15.88 20.92
CA LYS A 123 10.77 14.95 21.18
C LYS A 123 11.27 14.19 19.93
N GLY A 124 11.34 14.86 18.79
CA GLY A 124 11.78 14.28 17.52
C GLY A 124 10.73 13.44 16.79
N LEU A 125 9.52 13.34 17.36
CA LEU A 125 8.35 12.75 16.71
C LEU A 125 7.44 13.85 16.16
N VAL A 126 6.83 13.56 15.03
CA VAL A 126 5.83 14.41 14.39
C VAL A 126 4.54 13.62 14.26
N TYR A 127 3.44 14.23 14.68
CA TYR A 127 2.12 13.64 14.76
C TYR A 127 1.17 14.34 13.78
N GLY A 128 0.22 13.63 13.23
CA GLY A 128 -0.84 14.13 12.37
C GLY A 128 -1.50 13.01 11.56
N PRO A 129 -2.72 13.20 11.05
CA PRO A 129 -3.43 12.18 10.29
C PRO A 129 -2.74 11.87 8.96
N GLY A 130 -2.42 10.60 8.72
CA GLY A 130 -1.73 10.15 7.51
C GLY A 130 -0.25 10.55 7.44
N VAL A 131 0.35 11.04 8.55
CA VAL A 131 1.76 11.44 8.57
C VAL A 131 2.67 10.25 8.33
N PHE A 132 2.32 9.07 8.85
CA PHE A 132 3.04 7.83 8.74
C PHE A 132 2.50 7.00 7.57
N ASP A 133 1.18 6.89 7.44
CA ASP A 133 0.47 6.11 6.41
C ASP A 133 -0.31 7.04 5.45
N MET A 134 0.25 7.45 4.25
CA MET A 134 1.69 7.33 4.01
C MET A 134 2.30 8.63 3.43
N LYS A 135 1.81 9.81 3.90
CA LYS A 135 2.25 11.14 3.39
C LYS A 135 3.76 11.36 3.59
N GLY A 136 4.34 10.84 4.70
CA GLY A 136 5.79 10.82 4.90
C GLY A 136 6.54 10.06 3.79
N GLY A 137 6.02 8.91 3.35
CA GLY A 137 6.57 8.13 2.24
C GLY A 137 6.52 8.88 0.90
N ILE A 138 5.45 9.64 0.64
CA ILE A 138 5.33 10.48 -0.56
C ILE A 138 6.41 11.56 -0.60
N VAL A 139 6.64 12.24 0.52
CA VAL A 139 7.70 13.25 0.61
C VAL A 139 9.08 12.61 0.41
N GLN A 140 9.31 11.40 0.93
CA GLN A 140 10.56 10.66 0.68
C GLN A 140 10.76 10.35 -0.80
N MET A 141 9.69 10.00 -1.56
CA MET A 141 9.78 9.83 -3.02
C MET A 141 10.23 11.12 -3.69
N MET A 142 9.64 12.27 -3.35
CA MET A 142 9.96 13.57 -3.92
C MET A 142 11.43 13.94 -3.68
N PHE A 143 11.89 13.80 -2.43
CA PHE A 143 13.27 14.14 -2.07
C PHE A 143 14.28 13.14 -2.61
N ALA A 144 13.94 11.86 -2.75
CA ALA A 144 14.80 10.88 -3.40
C ALA A 144 15.00 11.21 -4.88
N ILE A 145 13.93 11.55 -5.61
CA ILE A 145 14.03 11.96 -7.02
C ILE A 145 14.86 13.25 -7.16
N ARG A 146 14.58 14.25 -6.32
CA ARG A 146 15.33 15.52 -6.33
C ARG A 146 16.81 15.32 -6.00
N ALA A 147 17.14 14.48 -5.00
CA ALA A 147 18.52 14.15 -4.67
C ALA A 147 19.26 13.53 -5.87
N LEU A 148 18.65 12.56 -6.56
CA LEU A 148 19.23 11.95 -7.76
C LEU A 148 19.47 12.97 -8.87
N GLN A 149 18.54 13.89 -9.11
CA GLN A 149 18.68 14.93 -10.13
C GLN A 149 19.79 15.95 -9.79
N GLU A 150 19.84 16.42 -8.55
CA GLU A 150 20.75 17.45 -8.09
C GLU A 150 22.20 16.92 -7.94
N THR A 151 22.36 15.65 -7.52
CA THR A 151 23.69 15.08 -7.29
C THR A 151 24.27 14.37 -8.52
N LEU A 152 23.42 13.66 -9.29
CA LEU A 152 23.87 12.86 -10.43
C LEU A 152 23.60 13.51 -11.80
N GLY A 153 22.82 14.61 -11.81
CA GLY A 153 22.49 15.38 -13.01
C GLY A 153 21.48 14.70 -13.94
N ALA A 154 21.57 13.39 -14.15
CA ALA A 154 20.64 12.64 -14.98
C ALA A 154 20.28 11.31 -14.31
N LEU A 155 19.03 10.91 -14.42
CA LEU A 155 18.58 9.65 -13.89
C LEU A 155 19.17 8.48 -14.69
N SER A 156 19.77 7.50 -14.00
CA SER A 156 20.34 6.29 -14.59
C SER A 156 19.29 5.42 -15.29
N ARG A 157 18.02 5.62 -14.95
CA ARG A 157 16.83 4.96 -15.53
C ARG A 157 15.59 5.83 -15.38
N PRO A 158 14.53 5.59 -16.15
CA PRO A 158 13.26 6.26 -15.93
C PRO A 158 12.66 5.88 -14.57
N ILE A 159 11.94 6.82 -13.95
CA ILE A 159 11.17 6.59 -12.73
C ILE A 159 9.70 6.87 -13.05
N THR A 160 8.83 5.97 -12.63
CA THR A 160 7.39 6.19 -12.60
C THR A 160 6.94 6.24 -11.15
N VAL A 161 6.23 7.29 -10.77
CA VAL A 161 5.52 7.39 -9.48
C VAL A 161 4.06 7.11 -9.76
N LEU A 162 3.43 6.26 -8.98
CA LEU A 162 1.97 6.05 -8.99
C LEU A 162 1.46 6.24 -7.56
N LEU A 163 0.59 7.24 -7.38
CA LEU A 163 -0.10 7.52 -6.13
C LEU A 163 -1.59 7.28 -6.34
N VAL A 164 -2.15 6.38 -5.56
CA VAL A 164 -3.56 6.02 -5.62
C VAL A 164 -4.36 6.68 -4.50
N SER A 165 -5.69 6.65 -4.60
CA SER A 165 -6.63 7.35 -3.70
C SER A 165 -7.66 6.42 -3.06
N ASP A 166 -7.47 5.11 -3.16
CA ASP A 166 -8.41 4.10 -2.67
C ASP A 166 -7.71 2.87 -2.08
N GLU A 167 -6.46 3.04 -1.62
CA GLU A 167 -5.68 1.95 -1.03
C GLU A 167 -6.35 1.44 0.25
N GLU A 168 -6.76 2.34 1.12
CA GLU A 168 -7.34 2.08 2.42
C GLU A 168 -8.68 1.31 2.36
N GLU A 169 -9.33 1.31 1.19
CA GLU A 169 -10.59 0.61 0.92
C GLU A 169 -10.44 -0.57 -0.04
N GLY A 170 -9.18 -1.03 -0.28
CA GLY A 170 -8.92 -2.24 -1.06
C GLY A 170 -8.69 -2.02 -2.55
N SER A 171 -8.44 -0.79 -3.00
CA SER A 171 -7.94 -0.45 -4.35
C SER A 171 -8.86 -0.89 -5.48
N GLU A 172 -10.18 -0.70 -5.30
CA GLU A 172 -11.17 -1.17 -6.29
C GLU A 172 -10.94 -0.53 -7.66
N THR A 173 -10.63 0.77 -7.69
CA THR A 173 -10.47 1.53 -8.94
C THR A 173 -9.01 1.60 -9.40
N SER A 174 -8.04 1.52 -8.47
CA SER A 174 -6.62 1.65 -8.78
C SER A 174 -5.92 0.35 -9.17
N ARG A 175 -6.34 -0.82 -8.69
CA ARG A 175 -5.63 -2.10 -8.90
C ARG A 175 -5.34 -2.42 -10.37
N VAL A 176 -6.28 -2.12 -11.29
CA VAL A 176 -6.09 -2.36 -12.74
C VAL A 176 -5.06 -1.39 -13.31
N ILE A 177 -5.01 -0.17 -12.79
CA ILE A 177 -4.03 0.86 -13.19
C ILE A 177 -2.66 0.46 -12.65
N THR A 178 -2.57 0.11 -11.37
CA THR A 178 -1.35 -0.39 -10.71
C THR A 178 -0.75 -1.57 -11.46
N ALA A 179 -1.56 -2.58 -11.79
CA ALA A 179 -1.13 -3.73 -12.57
C ALA A 179 -0.58 -3.34 -13.96
N ARG A 180 -1.28 -2.45 -14.67
CA ARG A 180 -0.89 -1.97 -16.00
C ARG A 180 0.41 -1.16 -15.96
N VAL A 181 0.59 -0.30 -14.96
CA VAL A 181 1.81 0.51 -14.81
C VAL A 181 2.98 -0.38 -14.40
N ALA A 182 2.79 -1.22 -13.39
CA ALA A 182 3.82 -2.11 -12.87
C ALA A 182 4.33 -3.11 -13.92
N SER A 183 3.46 -3.64 -14.81
CA SER A 183 3.87 -4.58 -15.87
C SER A 183 4.91 -4.04 -16.85
N ARG A 184 5.09 -2.71 -16.90
CA ARG A 184 6.09 -2.02 -17.73
C ARG A 184 7.39 -1.71 -17.00
N CYS A 185 7.41 -1.93 -15.68
CA CYS A 185 8.51 -1.60 -14.81
C CYS A 185 9.41 -2.82 -14.54
N GLU A 186 10.66 -2.59 -14.19
CA GLU A 186 11.60 -3.66 -13.82
C GLU A 186 11.41 -4.12 -12.40
N ALA A 187 11.09 -3.18 -11.50
CA ALA A 187 10.80 -3.43 -10.10
C ALA A 187 9.85 -2.38 -9.53
N VAL A 188 9.24 -2.70 -8.40
CA VAL A 188 8.34 -1.83 -7.65
C VAL A 188 8.91 -1.59 -6.26
N LEU A 189 9.03 -0.33 -5.89
CA LEU A 189 9.46 0.15 -4.57
C LEU A 189 8.25 0.81 -3.91
N VAL A 190 7.71 0.15 -2.88
CA VAL A 190 6.51 0.60 -2.19
C VAL A 190 6.91 1.45 -0.99
N CYS A 191 6.51 2.72 -0.98
CA CYS A 191 6.89 3.67 0.08
C CYS A 191 5.87 3.73 1.22
N GLU A 192 5.21 2.62 1.47
CA GLU A 192 4.42 2.34 2.66
C GLU A 192 5.26 2.47 3.94
N PRO A 193 4.65 2.69 5.11
CA PRO A 193 5.34 2.73 6.40
C PRO A 193 6.35 1.60 6.57
N ALA A 194 7.51 1.91 7.15
CA ALA A 194 8.47 0.88 7.54
C ALA A 194 7.89 -0.02 8.65
N GLY A 195 8.39 -1.24 8.75
CA GLY A 195 8.14 -2.08 9.90
C GLY A 195 8.87 -1.56 11.15
N HIS A 196 8.61 -2.19 12.30
CA HIS A 196 9.25 -1.81 13.55
C HIS A 196 10.77 -1.65 13.40
N GLY A 197 11.31 -0.58 13.97
CA GLY A 197 12.75 -0.28 13.87
C GLY A 197 13.26 0.07 12.46
N GLY A 198 12.38 0.44 11.53
CA GLY A 198 12.73 0.77 10.15
C GLY A 198 12.90 -0.45 9.24
N ALA A 199 12.42 -1.64 9.66
CA ALA A 199 12.51 -2.87 8.88
C ALA A 199 11.77 -2.76 7.54
N LEU A 200 12.32 -3.37 6.48
CA LEU A 200 11.68 -3.48 5.17
C LEU A 200 10.73 -4.68 5.16
N LYS A 201 9.61 -4.53 4.47
CA LYS A 201 8.58 -5.58 4.40
C LYS A 201 8.86 -6.48 3.20
N THR A 202 9.34 -7.69 3.46
CA THR A 202 9.64 -8.71 2.43
C THR A 202 8.53 -9.72 2.26
N ALA A 203 7.51 -9.69 3.13
CA ALA A 203 6.30 -10.48 3.00
C ALA A 203 5.10 -9.74 3.60
N ARG A 204 3.95 -9.85 2.94
CA ARG A 204 2.65 -9.41 3.42
C ARG A 204 1.62 -10.50 3.21
N LYS A 205 0.73 -10.72 4.18
CA LYS A 205 -0.38 -11.65 3.95
C LYS A 205 -1.27 -11.14 2.81
N GLY A 206 -1.82 -12.08 2.04
CA GLY A 206 -2.93 -11.81 1.15
C GLY A 206 -4.22 -11.63 1.95
N VAL A 207 -5.14 -10.89 1.37
CA VAL A 207 -6.40 -10.47 1.99
C VAL A 207 -7.57 -10.93 1.13
N GLY A 208 -8.54 -11.61 1.74
CA GLY A 208 -9.80 -11.96 1.12
C GLY A 208 -10.98 -11.58 2.03
N ALA A 209 -12.10 -11.29 1.40
CA ALA A 209 -13.36 -11.05 2.07
C ALA A 209 -14.46 -11.89 1.42
N PHE A 210 -15.30 -12.50 2.24
CA PHE A 210 -16.40 -13.35 1.82
C PHE A 210 -17.66 -13.04 2.61
N THR A 211 -18.79 -13.17 1.94
CA THR A 211 -20.12 -13.13 2.54
C THR A 211 -20.80 -14.46 2.28
N ILE A 212 -21.34 -15.07 3.32
CA ILE A 212 -22.21 -16.24 3.22
C ILE A 212 -23.62 -15.81 3.60
N ARG A 213 -24.54 -15.86 2.64
CA ARG A 213 -25.97 -15.68 2.85
C ARG A 213 -26.67 -17.03 2.85
N VAL A 214 -27.56 -17.20 3.81
CA VAL A 214 -28.40 -18.40 3.93
C VAL A 214 -29.85 -18.00 3.76
N SER A 215 -30.53 -18.65 2.81
CA SER A 215 -31.98 -18.56 2.67
C SER A 215 -32.62 -19.87 3.14
N GLY A 216 -33.52 -19.77 4.09
CA GLY A 216 -34.36 -20.85 4.64
C GLY A 216 -35.84 -20.66 4.32
N VAL A 217 -36.70 -21.10 5.22
CA VAL A 217 -38.18 -20.98 5.11
C VAL A 217 -38.76 -20.46 6.39
N ALA A 218 -39.47 -19.33 6.33
CA ALA A 218 -40.14 -18.76 7.47
C ALA A 218 -41.35 -19.60 7.89
N ALA A 219 -41.58 -19.73 9.17
CA ALA A 219 -42.77 -20.35 9.76
C ALA A 219 -43.06 -19.77 11.15
N HIS A 220 -44.30 -19.90 11.65
CA HIS A 220 -44.62 -19.54 13.03
C HIS A 220 -43.97 -20.57 13.98
N ALA A 221 -43.11 -20.10 14.88
CA ALA A 221 -42.31 -20.99 15.73
C ALA A 221 -43.11 -21.89 16.68
N GLY A 222 -44.36 -21.54 17.00
CA GLY A 222 -45.25 -22.32 17.85
C GLY A 222 -46.39 -23.07 17.13
N LEU A 223 -46.73 -22.71 15.88
CA LEU A 223 -47.84 -23.32 15.14
C LEU A 223 -47.37 -24.25 14.02
N ASP A 224 -46.34 -23.87 13.29
CA ASP A 224 -45.88 -24.53 12.06
C ASP A 224 -44.39 -24.76 12.07
N PHE A 225 -43.76 -24.99 13.22
CA PHE A 225 -42.30 -25.08 13.39
C PHE A 225 -41.66 -26.05 12.39
N GLU A 226 -42.29 -27.19 12.15
CA GLU A 226 -41.82 -28.25 11.26
C GLU A 226 -41.80 -27.85 9.77
N LYS A 227 -42.56 -26.82 9.38
CA LYS A 227 -42.58 -26.27 8.03
C LYS A 227 -41.43 -25.26 7.81
N GLY A 228 -40.83 -24.77 8.90
CA GLY A 228 -39.76 -23.81 8.89
C GLY A 228 -38.38 -24.45 8.62
N HIS A 229 -37.52 -23.72 7.94
CA HIS A 229 -36.09 -24.09 7.78
C HIS A 229 -35.25 -22.92 8.24
N ASN A 230 -34.67 -23.03 9.44
CA ASN A 230 -34.00 -21.93 10.14
C ASN A 230 -32.67 -21.54 9.51
N ALA A 231 -32.62 -20.36 8.91
CA ALA A 231 -31.40 -19.82 8.28
C ALA A 231 -30.30 -19.50 9.28
N ILE A 232 -30.64 -19.06 10.52
CA ILE A 232 -29.61 -18.78 11.55
C ILE A 232 -28.93 -20.07 12.00
N LEU A 233 -29.68 -21.15 12.23
CA LEU A 233 -29.07 -22.45 12.59
C LEU A 233 -28.23 -23.03 11.46
N GLU A 234 -28.63 -22.84 10.23
CA GLU A 234 -27.81 -23.26 9.10
C GLU A 234 -26.53 -22.41 9.01
N LEU A 235 -26.65 -21.08 9.14
CA LEU A 235 -25.50 -20.17 9.10
C LEU A 235 -24.49 -20.47 10.22
N SER A 236 -24.96 -20.81 11.45
CA SER A 236 -24.06 -21.16 12.55
C SER A 236 -23.18 -22.36 12.22
N ARG A 237 -23.72 -23.37 11.54
CA ARG A 237 -22.97 -24.56 11.08
C ARG A 237 -21.93 -24.19 10.01
N GLN A 238 -22.29 -23.27 9.11
CA GLN A 238 -21.36 -22.78 8.10
C GLN A 238 -20.22 -21.94 8.73
N ILE A 239 -20.54 -21.13 9.75
CA ILE A 239 -19.55 -20.36 10.54
C ILE A 239 -18.54 -21.31 11.19
N GLU A 240 -19.01 -22.38 11.86
CA GLU A 240 -18.13 -23.39 12.47
C GLU A 240 -17.24 -24.07 11.42
N ALA A 241 -17.82 -24.46 10.27
CA ALA A 241 -17.07 -25.08 9.18
C ALA A 241 -15.99 -24.16 8.62
N VAL A 242 -16.29 -22.86 8.46
CA VAL A 242 -15.30 -21.86 8.00
C VAL A 242 -14.23 -21.61 9.06
N ALA A 243 -14.62 -21.42 10.32
CA ALA A 243 -13.68 -21.18 11.42
C ALA A 243 -12.69 -22.34 11.59
N ALA A 244 -13.15 -23.59 11.40
CA ALA A 244 -12.32 -24.80 11.44
C ALA A 244 -11.25 -24.87 10.31
N MET A 245 -11.35 -24.02 9.27
CA MET A 245 -10.33 -23.94 8.22
C MET A 245 -9.12 -23.10 8.62
N THR A 246 -9.16 -22.39 9.75
CA THR A 246 -8.02 -21.61 10.29
C THR A 246 -6.84 -22.54 10.57
N ASN A 247 -5.64 -22.14 10.14
CA ASN A 247 -4.40 -22.86 10.39
C ASN A 247 -3.28 -21.86 10.67
N LEU A 248 -2.99 -21.65 11.95
CA LEU A 248 -2.01 -20.67 12.40
C LEU A 248 -0.58 -21.03 12.00
N GLU A 249 -0.25 -22.32 11.92
CA GLU A 249 1.09 -22.79 11.49
C GLU A 249 1.36 -22.40 10.03
N ARG A 250 0.33 -22.44 9.19
CA ARG A 250 0.40 -22.00 7.78
C ARG A 250 0.09 -20.51 7.63
N GLY A 251 -0.15 -19.79 8.72
CA GLY A 251 -0.51 -18.38 8.71
C GLY A 251 -1.85 -18.07 8.06
N ILE A 252 -2.75 -19.08 7.97
CA ILE A 252 -4.12 -18.93 7.47
C ILE A 252 -5.03 -18.56 8.63
N THR A 253 -5.75 -17.44 8.52
CA THR A 253 -6.76 -17.03 9.49
C THR A 253 -8.07 -16.69 8.79
N LEU A 254 -9.17 -17.17 9.38
CA LEU A 254 -10.53 -16.82 8.98
C LEU A 254 -11.22 -16.22 10.20
N ASN A 255 -11.63 -14.97 10.08
CA ASN A 255 -12.33 -14.23 11.12
C ASN A 255 -13.75 -13.95 10.69
N VAL A 256 -14.74 -14.38 11.49
CA VAL A 256 -16.15 -13.99 11.32
C VAL A 256 -16.32 -12.64 11.99
N GLY A 257 -16.37 -11.57 11.21
CA GLY A 257 -16.39 -10.20 11.71
C GLY A 257 -17.81 -9.67 11.95
N ILE A 258 -18.76 -10.07 11.11
CA ILE A 258 -20.13 -9.56 11.12
C ILE A 258 -21.11 -10.72 10.96
N ILE A 259 -22.25 -10.66 11.66
CA ILE A 259 -23.36 -11.60 11.52
C ILE A 259 -24.70 -10.86 11.66
N HIS A 260 -25.63 -11.20 10.79
CA HIS A 260 -27.01 -10.71 10.83
C HIS A 260 -28.00 -11.85 10.58
N GLY A 261 -29.20 -11.78 11.15
CA GLY A 261 -30.26 -12.75 10.85
C GLY A 261 -31.49 -12.64 11.72
N GLY A 262 -32.62 -13.10 11.16
CA GLY A 262 -33.92 -13.12 11.85
C GLY A 262 -34.57 -11.75 11.98
N THR A 263 -35.87 -11.78 12.37
CA THR A 263 -36.65 -10.55 12.53
C THR A 263 -37.40 -10.52 13.89
N ARG A 264 -37.90 -11.67 14.35
CA ARG A 264 -38.64 -11.83 15.60
C ARG A 264 -38.41 -13.21 16.21
N THR A 265 -38.49 -13.32 17.52
CA THR A 265 -38.21 -14.56 18.25
C THR A 265 -39.26 -15.67 18.01
N ASN A 266 -40.49 -15.32 17.65
CA ASN A 266 -41.57 -16.27 17.36
C ASN A 266 -41.71 -16.62 15.86
N VAL A 267 -40.73 -16.26 15.04
CA VAL A 267 -40.66 -16.59 13.60
C VAL A 267 -39.41 -17.41 13.35
N VAL A 268 -39.50 -18.57 12.67
CA VAL A 268 -38.32 -19.30 12.14
C VAL A 268 -37.65 -18.42 11.10
N PRO A 269 -36.39 -18.02 11.29
CA PRO A 269 -35.72 -17.11 10.37
C PRO A 269 -35.53 -17.69 8.97
N SER A 270 -35.95 -16.93 7.95
CA SER A 270 -35.72 -17.31 6.54
C SER A 270 -34.44 -16.73 5.97
N GLU A 271 -33.79 -15.73 6.61
CA GLU A 271 -32.59 -15.09 6.13
C GLU A 271 -31.57 -14.96 7.25
N ALA A 272 -30.31 -15.21 6.90
CA ALA A 272 -29.14 -14.93 7.76
C ALA A 272 -27.90 -14.73 6.90
N GLU A 273 -26.96 -13.90 7.38
CA GLU A 273 -25.76 -13.53 6.67
C GLU A 273 -24.57 -13.43 7.62
N ALA A 274 -23.37 -13.81 7.16
CA ALA A 274 -22.13 -13.56 7.87
C ALA A 274 -21.04 -13.12 6.91
N GLU A 275 -20.16 -12.21 7.39
CA GLU A 275 -19.00 -11.70 6.66
C GLU A 275 -17.70 -12.18 7.33
N PHE A 276 -16.74 -12.56 6.49
CA PHE A 276 -15.49 -13.19 6.89
C PHE A 276 -14.29 -12.47 6.30
N ASP A 277 -13.28 -12.21 7.11
CA ASP A 277 -11.93 -11.82 6.68
C ASP A 277 -11.07 -13.08 6.56
N LEU A 278 -10.37 -13.22 5.43
CA LEU A 278 -9.39 -14.28 5.16
C LEU A 278 -8.00 -13.67 5.04
N ARG A 279 -7.03 -14.21 5.79
CA ARG A 279 -5.61 -13.90 5.61
C ARG A 279 -4.83 -15.16 5.24
N ILE A 280 -3.92 -15.04 4.26
CA ILE A 280 -3.13 -16.14 3.71
C ILE A 280 -1.67 -15.70 3.50
N GLN A 281 -0.71 -16.63 3.67
CA GLN A 281 0.70 -16.37 3.43
C GLN A 281 1.18 -16.71 2.03
N SER A 282 0.51 -17.67 1.36
CA SER A 282 0.90 -18.12 0.03
C SER A 282 -0.27 -18.14 -0.94
N LYS A 283 0.02 -18.02 -2.23
CA LYS A 283 -0.97 -18.16 -3.30
C LYS A 283 -1.61 -19.55 -3.28
N LEU A 284 -0.81 -20.59 -2.99
CA LEU A 284 -1.31 -21.97 -2.90
C LEU A 284 -2.37 -22.12 -1.80
N ASP A 285 -2.15 -21.47 -0.63
CA ASP A 285 -3.12 -21.45 0.45
C ASP A 285 -4.38 -20.69 0.04
N GLY A 286 -4.22 -19.59 -0.67
CA GLY A 286 -5.34 -18.82 -1.22
C GLY A 286 -6.21 -19.66 -2.13
N ASP A 287 -5.60 -20.33 -3.11
CA ASP A 287 -6.29 -21.20 -4.05
C ASP A 287 -7.00 -22.38 -3.32
N LEU A 288 -6.36 -22.92 -2.27
CA LEU A 288 -6.96 -23.97 -1.43
C LEU A 288 -8.18 -23.44 -0.67
N MET A 289 -8.08 -22.28 -0.02
CA MET A 289 -9.18 -21.69 0.75
C MET A 289 -10.35 -21.32 -0.17
N MET A 290 -10.08 -20.72 -1.34
CA MET A 290 -11.12 -20.44 -2.34
C MET A 290 -11.89 -21.71 -2.73
N ARG A 291 -11.20 -22.82 -2.99
CA ARG A 291 -11.86 -24.10 -3.29
C ARG A 291 -12.69 -24.62 -2.13
N LYS A 292 -12.16 -24.60 -0.89
CA LYS A 292 -12.86 -25.08 0.30
C LYS A 292 -14.12 -24.25 0.58
N ILE A 293 -14.02 -22.92 0.56
CA ILE A 293 -15.15 -22.01 0.83
C ILE A 293 -16.24 -22.20 -0.23
N ARG A 294 -15.89 -22.24 -1.52
CA ARG A 294 -16.85 -22.46 -2.62
C ARG A 294 -17.46 -23.87 -2.63
N ALA A 295 -16.83 -24.83 -1.96
CA ALA A 295 -17.30 -26.19 -1.85
C ALA A 295 -18.31 -26.39 -0.69
N LEU A 296 -18.53 -25.41 0.15
CA LEU A 296 -19.51 -25.48 1.25
C LEU A 296 -20.91 -25.86 0.70
N ARG A 297 -21.61 -26.68 1.46
CA ARG A 297 -22.98 -27.12 1.11
C ARG A 297 -23.85 -26.98 2.36
N PRO A 298 -25.14 -26.70 2.20
CA PRO A 298 -26.04 -26.64 3.34
C PRO A 298 -26.16 -28.03 4.00
N VAL A 299 -26.09 -28.04 5.33
CA VAL A 299 -26.37 -29.21 6.16
C VAL A 299 -27.87 -29.52 6.12
N ASN A 300 -28.69 -28.49 6.27
CA ASN A 300 -30.14 -28.56 5.99
C ASN A 300 -30.36 -28.38 4.48
N ARG A 301 -30.64 -29.45 3.75
CA ARG A 301 -30.84 -29.46 2.30
C ARG A 301 -32.01 -28.59 1.80
N LYS A 302 -32.87 -28.10 2.69
CA LYS A 302 -33.96 -27.16 2.40
C LYS A 302 -33.51 -25.69 2.45
N CYS A 303 -32.35 -25.41 3.07
CA CYS A 303 -31.71 -24.12 2.99
C CYS A 303 -30.85 -23.99 1.72
N LYS A 304 -30.64 -22.74 1.30
CA LYS A 304 -29.73 -22.41 0.18
C LYS A 304 -28.61 -21.56 0.69
N LEU A 305 -27.40 -21.83 0.21
CA LEU A 305 -26.22 -20.99 0.46
C LEU A 305 -25.91 -20.16 -0.78
N HIS A 306 -25.66 -18.88 -0.54
CA HIS A 306 -25.09 -17.97 -1.54
C HIS A 306 -23.76 -17.43 -0.99
N ILE A 307 -22.66 -17.66 -1.71
CA ILE A 307 -21.33 -17.30 -1.27
C ILE A 307 -20.76 -16.33 -2.28
N GLU A 308 -20.49 -15.11 -1.81
CA GLU A 308 -19.88 -14.04 -2.60
C GLU A 308 -18.49 -13.69 -2.05
N GLY A 309 -17.71 -12.95 -2.86
CA GLY A 309 -16.38 -12.50 -2.46
C GLY A 309 -15.24 -13.36 -3.00
N GLY A 310 -14.06 -13.09 -2.46
CA GLY A 310 -12.84 -13.72 -2.93
C GLY A 310 -11.59 -13.08 -2.34
N ILE A 311 -10.43 -13.43 -2.91
CA ILE A 311 -9.16 -12.80 -2.56
C ILE A 311 -9.08 -11.46 -3.31
N ASN A 312 -9.05 -10.36 -2.56
CA ASN A 312 -8.83 -9.02 -3.08
C ASN A 312 -7.35 -8.79 -3.39
N ARG A 313 -6.48 -9.00 -2.39
CA ARG A 313 -5.03 -8.85 -2.53
C ARG A 313 -4.35 -10.23 -2.42
N PRO A 314 -3.63 -10.70 -3.46
CA PRO A 314 -2.78 -11.89 -3.33
C PRO A 314 -1.69 -11.63 -2.27
N PRO A 315 -1.02 -12.64 -1.70
CA PRO A 315 0.10 -12.41 -0.80
C PRO A 315 1.31 -11.82 -1.54
N LEU A 316 2.03 -10.92 -0.87
CA LEU A 316 3.41 -10.60 -1.22
C LEU A 316 4.29 -11.68 -0.57
N GLU A 317 4.71 -12.64 -1.35
CA GLU A 317 5.55 -13.74 -0.87
C GLU A 317 7.03 -13.34 -0.87
N ARG A 318 7.79 -13.83 0.12
CA ARG A 318 9.24 -13.65 0.20
C ARG A 318 9.95 -14.48 -0.88
N SER A 319 9.76 -14.09 -2.13
CA SER A 319 10.33 -14.74 -3.31
C SER A 319 11.83 -14.44 -3.48
N ALA A 320 12.51 -15.18 -4.35
CA ALA A 320 13.91 -14.90 -4.68
C ALA A 320 14.12 -13.46 -5.21
N ALA A 321 13.16 -12.93 -5.97
CA ALA A 321 13.20 -11.56 -6.51
C ALA A 321 13.07 -10.51 -5.38
N VAL A 322 12.16 -10.71 -4.43
CA VAL A 322 12.02 -9.85 -3.23
C VAL A 322 13.32 -9.88 -2.40
N ILE A 323 13.88 -11.06 -2.17
CA ILE A 323 15.14 -11.23 -1.43
C ILE A 323 16.29 -10.50 -2.14
N ALA A 324 16.36 -10.56 -3.47
CA ALA A 324 17.38 -9.86 -4.23
C ALA A 324 17.29 -8.34 -4.03
N LEU A 325 16.08 -7.75 -4.13
CA LEU A 325 15.85 -6.33 -3.85
C LEU A 325 16.19 -5.96 -2.40
N PHE A 326 15.81 -6.81 -1.45
CA PHE A 326 16.14 -6.57 -0.04
C PHE A 326 17.65 -6.57 0.20
N ARG A 327 18.40 -7.52 -0.39
CA ARG A 327 19.87 -7.55 -0.28
C ARG A 327 20.53 -6.31 -0.90
N GLN A 328 19.99 -5.81 -2.01
CA GLN A 328 20.45 -4.54 -2.57
C GLN A 328 20.19 -3.37 -1.63
N ALA A 329 18.99 -3.31 -1.02
CA ALA A 329 18.67 -2.29 -0.02
C ALA A 329 19.58 -2.39 1.23
N GLN A 330 19.92 -3.59 1.67
CA GLN A 330 20.90 -3.80 2.75
C GLN A 330 22.30 -3.29 2.39
N ALA A 331 22.75 -3.56 1.17
CA ALA A 331 24.05 -3.08 0.68
C ALA A 331 24.07 -1.55 0.63
N VAL A 332 23.04 -0.93 0.06
CA VAL A 332 22.89 0.54 0.04
C VAL A 332 22.87 1.13 1.46
N ALA A 333 22.08 0.55 2.37
CA ALA A 333 22.01 1.02 3.76
C ALA A 333 23.36 0.96 4.44
N LYS A 334 24.12 -0.14 4.25
CA LYS A 334 25.48 -0.31 4.80
C LYS A 334 26.44 0.76 4.29
N GLU A 335 26.43 1.07 2.99
CA GLU A 335 27.26 2.12 2.39
C GLU A 335 26.86 3.52 2.90
N LEU A 336 25.55 3.74 3.19
CA LEU A 336 25.04 4.97 3.82
C LEU A 336 25.36 5.06 5.34
N GLY A 337 25.89 4.01 5.95
CA GLY A 337 26.34 3.96 7.35
C GLY A 337 25.27 3.50 8.34
N PHE A 338 24.27 2.73 7.90
CA PHE A 338 23.26 2.11 8.77
C PHE A 338 22.88 0.70 8.30
N SER A 339 22.01 0.03 9.05
CA SER A 339 21.51 -1.29 8.69
C SER A 339 20.00 -1.29 8.58
N VAL A 340 19.46 -2.17 7.74
CA VAL A 340 18.02 -2.46 7.66
C VAL A 340 17.78 -3.95 7.85
N SER A 341 16.77 -4.29 8.63
CA SER A 341 16.26 -5.65 8.77
C SER A 341 15.05 -5.88 7.87
N GLU A 342 14.58 -7.12 7.82
CA GLU A 342 13.34 -7.46 7.14
C GLU A 342 12.27 -7.95 8.11
N ILE A 343 11.00 -7.82 7.71
CA ILE A 343 9.85 -8.30 8.46
C ILE A 343 8.76 -8.82 7.53
N ALA A 344 8.02 -9.82 8.02
CA ALA A 344 6.75 -10.25 7.44
C ALA A 344 5.59 -9.65 8.24
N VAL A 345 4.56 -9.11 7.58
CA VAL A 345 3.44 -8.44 8.23
C VAL A 345 2.08 -9.02 7.80
N GLY A 346 1.08 -8.87 8.66
CA GLY A 346 -0.29 -9.37 8.43
C GLY A 346 -1.16 -8.48 7.56
N GLY A 347 -0.84 -7.18 7.45
CA GLY A 347 -1.57 -6.22 6.62
C GLY A 347 -1.15 -6.27 5.15
N GLY A 348 -2.09 -6.04 4.24
CA GLY A 348 -1.82 -5.92 2.81
C GLY A 348 -1.37 -4.50 2.43
N SER A 349 -0.95 -4.32 1.19
CA SER A 349 -0.75 -3.05 0.50
C SER A 349 -0.94 -3.23 -1.00
N ASP A 350 -0.86 -2.18 -1.78
CA ASP A 350 -0.85 -2.28 -3.25
C ASP A 350 0.37 -3.04 -3.80
N GLY A 351 1.44 -3.14 -3.01
CA GLY A 351 2.59 -4.01 -3.30
C GLY A 351 2.22 -5.49 -3.44
N ASN A 352 1.13 -5.92 -2.80
CA ASN A 352 0.60 -7.27 -2.95
C ASN A 352 0.18 -7.56 -4.40
N PHE A 353 -0.44 -6.59 -5.09
CA PHE A 353 -0.85 -6.79 -6.49
C PHE A 353 0.35 -7.00 -7.41
N THR A 354 1.38 -6.17 -7.25
CA THR A 354 2.57 -6.22 -8.10
C THR A 354 3.41 -7.47 -7.85
N ALA A 355 3.59 -7.85 -6.58
CA ALA A 355 4.24 -9.10 -6.20
C ALA A 355 3.46 -10.32 -6.68
N GLY A 356 2.12 -10.32 -6.56
CA GLY A 356 1.26 -11.39 -7.06
C GLY A 356 1.32 -11.59 -8.58
N MET A 357 1.76 -10.57 -9.33
CA MET A 357 2.05 -10.64 -10.77
C MET A 357 3.46 -11.17 -11.09
N GLY A 358 4.27 -11.46 -10.06
CA GLY A 358 5.66 -11.91 -10.21
C GLY A 358 6.65 -10.76 -10.49
N ILE A 359 6.25 -9.50 -10.33
CA ILE A 359 7.14 -8.35 -10.49
C ILE A 359 7.97 -8.19 -9.20
N PRO A 360 9.30 -8.02 -9.28
CA PRO A 360 10.13 -7.76 -8.10
C PRO A 360 9.58 -6.56 -7.32
N THR A 361 9.15 -6.78 -6.09
CA THR A 361 8.49 -5.75 -5.26
C THR A 361 9.13 -5.73 -3.87
N LEU A 362 9.58 -4.56 -3.42
CA LEU A 362 10.06 -4.36 -2.04
C LEU A 362 9.20 -3.29 -1.37
N ASP A 363 8.70 -3.61 -0.19
CA ASP A 363 7.74 -2.77 0.53
C ASP A 363 8.33 -2.25 1.86
N GLY A 364 7.65 -1.28 2.49
CA GLY A 364 8.10 -0.68 3.74
C GLY A 364 9.28 0.28 3.56
N LEU A 365 9.43 0.90 2.38
CA LEU A 365 10.50 1.86 2.09
C LEU A 365 10.18 3.28 2.60
N GLY A 366 8.97 3.54 3.05
CA GLY A 366 8.52 4.82 3.55
C GLY A 366 9.02 5.19 4.95
N ALA A 367 8.26 6.02 5.65
CA ALA A 367 8.66 6.62 6.92
C ALA A 367 8.86 5.58 8.03
N VAL A 368 9.71 5.93 8.98
CA VAL A 368 9.83 5.24 10.27
C VAL A 368 8.93 5.95 11.26
N GLY A 369 8.08 5.21 11.93
CA GLY A 369 7.09 5.76 12.85
C GLY A 369 6.27 4.66 13.49
N ASP A 370 5.11 5.03 14.00
CA ASP A 370 4.16 4.12 14.64
C ASP A 370 2.74 4.69 14.63
N GLY A 371 1.77 3.84 14.96
CA GLY A 371 0.41 4.24 15.24
C GLY A 371 -0.45 4.51 14.01
N ALA A 372 -0.15 3.92 12.83
CA ALA A 372 -1.05 3.96 11.68
C ALA A 372 -2.51 3.66 12.11
N HIS A 373 -3.48 4.36 11.52
CA HIS A 373 -4.91 4.24 11.82
C HIS A 373 -5.28 4.54 13.29
N SER A 374 -4.46 5.31 14.01
CA SER A 374 -4.74 5.67 15.40
C SER A 374 -4.47 7.15 15.70
N PRO A 375 -5.09 7.72 16.76
CA PRO A 375 -4.83 9.11 17.15
C PRO A 375 -3.37 9.39 17.58
N ARG A 376 -2.54 8.36 17.67
CA ARG A 376 -1.11 8.46 18.05
C ARG A 376 -0.18 8.31 16.85
N GLU A 377 -0.72 8.34 15.65
CA GLU A 377 0.06 8.23 14.43
C GLU A 377 1.19 9.26 14.39
N SER A 378 2.41 8.78 14.15
CA SER A 378 3.60 9.62 14.22
C SER A 378 4.75 9.09 13.36
N VAL A 379 5.65 9.99 12.97
CA VAL A 379 6.92 9.67 12.30
C VAL A 379 8.11 10.19 13.10
N VAL A 380 9.24 9.50 12.96
CA VAL A 380 10.54 9.93 13.49
C VAL A 380 11.16 10.91 12.50
N ALA A 381 11.14 12.21 12.81
CA ALA A 381 11.60 13.27 11.90
C ALA A 381 13.05 13.07 11.42
N GLY A 382 13.94 12.64 12.31
CA GLY A 382 15.36 12.41 12.01
C GLY A 382 15.63 11.25 11.03
N GLU A 383 14.66 10.32 10.86
CA GLU A 383 14.79 9.22 9.90
C GLU A 383 14.41 9.62 8.48
N MET A 384 13.71 10.73 8.27
CA MET A 384 13.22 11.13 6.94
C MET A 384 14.34 11.27 5.89
N PRO A 385 15.45 12.01 6.16
CA PRO A 385 16.56 12.09 5.20
C PRO A 385 17.23 10.75 4.94
N ARG A 386 17.38 9.92 5.99
CA ARG A 386 18.01 8.60 5.90
C ARG A 386 17.21 7.66 5.01
N ARG A 387 15.89 7.64 5.17
CA ARG A 387 14.98 6.81 4.36
C ARG A 387 14.93 7.29 2.91
N ALA A 388 14.91 8.60 2.67
CA ALA A 388 14.99 9.15 1.32
C ALA A 388 16.33 8.80 0.65
N ALA A 389 17.45 8.80 1.41
CA ALA A 389 18.76 8.37 0.89
C ALA A 389 18.78 6.89 0.53
N LEU A 390 18.17 6.03 1.35
CA LEU A 390 18.01 4.61 1.04
C LEU A 390 17.24 4.40 -0.26
N LEU A 391 16.11 5.09 -0.42
CA LEU A 391 15.27 5.00 -1.62
C LEU A 391 16.04 5.48 -2.86
N ALA A 392 16.69 6.66 -2.78
CA ALA A 392 17.49 7.21 -3.87
C ALA A 392 18.67 6.29 -4.26
N GLY A 393 19.40 5.80 -3.26
CA GLY A 393 20.52 4.88 -3.48
C GLY A 393 20.08 3.56 -4.10
N LEU A 394 18.92 3.02 -3.68
CA LEU A 394 18.37 1.81 -4.28
C LEU A 394 17.99 2.03 -5.75
N ILE A 395 17.35 3.16 -6.08
CA ILE A 395 17.03 3.53 -7.47
C ILE A 395 18.32 3.67 -8.32
N ALA A 396 19.38 4.27 -7.77
CA ALA A 396 20.64 4.46 -8.48
C ALA A 396 21.36 3.14 -8.77
N LYS A 397 21.27 2.15 -7.87
CA LYS A 397 21.93 0.83 -7.98
C LYS A 397 21.13 -0.19 -8.82
N LEU A 398 19.80 -0.05 -8.90
CA LEU A 398 18.94 -0.87 -9.76
C LEU A 398 19.07 -0.49 -11.23
#